data_b44775042e0f0673a06a2613d1cce7b9
#
_entry.id   b44775042e0f0673a06a2613d1cce7b9
#
_cell.length_a   1.000
_cell.length_b   1.000
_cell.length_c   1.000
_cell.angle_alpha   90.00
_cell.angle_beta   90.00
_cell.angle_gamma   90.00
#
_symmetry.space_group_name_H-M   'P 1'
#
loop_
_entity.id
_entity.type
_entity.pdbx_description
1 polymer ?
#
loop_
_entity_poly.entity_id
_entity_poly.type
_entity_poly.pdbx_seq_one_letter_code
_entity_poly.pdbx_strand_id
1 'polypeptide(L)'
;MKKAMKLVSLVLAVVMLLGCLTACGSKSATTDATASTDTASNDTAAASNGGEIVIALISNTTGDYAQYGQPVRDGAMLYINQLNANGGINGKQVKVLEYDDKGDGVEAVNAYNLACDNGITAVFGATLTGTTIALADATYEDNMPQVTASATATGVTVIDPADPESEIRPNVFRACFIDPYQGEKMANYAVEKLSAK
;
A
#
# COMPACT_ATOMS: atom_id res chain seq x y z
N MET A 1 16.47 -17.06 -47.50
CA MET A 1 16.15 -16.15 -46.37
C MET A 1 16.21 -16.80 -44.98
N LYS A 2 15.68 -18.00 -44.73
CA LYS A 2 15.70 -18.65 -43.40
C LYS A 2 17.09 -19.03 -42.85
N LYS A 3 18.10 -19.29 -43.71
CA LYS A 3 19.47 -19.61 -43.27
C LYS A 3 20.28 -18.36 -42.89
N ALA A 4 20.04 -17.22 -43.51
CA ALA A 4 20.70 -15.96 -43.20
C ALA A 4 20.24 -15.38 -41.86
N MET A 5 18.94 -15.51 -41.52
CA MET A 5 18.41 -15.07 -40.24
C MET A 5 18.94 -15.85 -39.03
N LYS A 6 19.24 -17.15 -39.21
CA LYS A 6 19.86 -17.98 -38.16
C LYS A 6 21.30 -17.60 -37.86
N LEU A 7 22.05 -17.21 -38.91
CA LEU A 7 23.44 -16.76 -38.77
C LEU A 7 23.52 -15.39 -38.04
N VAL A 8 22.63 -14.45 -38.35
CA VAL A 8 22.57 -13.13 -37.72
C VAL A 8 22.22 -13.26 -36.25
N SER A 9 21.28 -14.15 -35.90
CA SER A 9 20.91 -14.43 -34.51
C SER A 9 22.06 -15.04 -33.68
N LEU A 10 22.85 -15.90 -34.28
CA LEU A 10 23.99 -16.53 -33.62
C LEU A 10 25.14 -15.53 -33.37
N VAL A 11 25.40 -14.63 -34.30
CA VAL A 11 26.42 -13.59 -34.18
C VAL A 11 26.05 -12.57 -33.13
N LEU A 12 24.76 -12.21 -33.02
CA LEU A 12 24.27 -11.27 -31.98
C LEU A 12 24.41 -11.85 -30.56
N ALA A 13 24.18 -13.15 -30.39
CA ALA A 13 24.34 -13.84 -29.12
C ALA A 13 25.81 -13.91 -28.62
N VAL A 14 26.75 -14.08 -29.56
CA VAL A 14 28.20 -14.15 -29.26
C VAL A 14 28.75 -12.77 -28.87
N VAL A 15 28.25 -11.68 -29.46
CA VAL A 15 28.68 -10.31 -29.12
C VAL A 15 28.22 -9.87 -27.73
N MET A 16 27.07 -10.35 -27.24
CA MET A 16 26.59 -10.06 -25.89
C MET A 16 27.37 -10.80 -24.78
N LEU A 17 27.99 -11.94 -25.09
CA LEU A 17 28.77 -12.71 -24.10
C LEU A 17 30.20 -12.21 -23.89
N LEU A 18 30.76 -11.37 -24.76
CA LEU A 18 32.13 -10.83 -24.63
C LEU A 18 32.22 -9.48 -23.86
N GLY A 19 31.08 -8.89 -23.46
CA GLY A 19 31.03 -7.57 -22.81
C GLY A 19 31.23 -7.54 -21.30
N CYS A 20 31.34 -8.65 -20.58
CA CYS A 20 31.30 -8.72 -19.11
C CYS A 20 32.66 -8.88 -18.39
N LEU A 21 33.79 -8.68 -19.04
CA LEU A 21 35.12 -8.99 -18.46
C LEU A 21 36.10 -7.81 -18.39
N THR A 22 35.65 -6.55 -18.19
CA THR A 22 36.60 -5.47 -17.86
C THR A 22 36.00 -4.46 -16.91
N ALA A 23 36.15 -4.65 -15.61
CA ALA A 23 36.27 -3.58 -14.62
C ALA A 23 36.66 -4.16 -13.25
N CYS A 24 37.94 -4.42 -13.07
CA CYS A 24 38.53 -4.52 -11.74
C CYS A 24 39.88 -3.79 -11.80
N GLY A 25 40.10 -2.82 -10.92
CA GLY A 25 41.47 -2.35 -10.63
C GLY A 25 41.63 -0.84 -10.59
N SER A 26 41.75 -0.30 -9.42
CA SER A 26 42.86 0.27 -8.69
C SER A 26 42.82 1.75 -8.38
N LYS A 27 42.80 2.01 -7.06
CA LYS A 27 43.64 2.87 -6.21
C LYS A 27 43.92 4.34 -6.52
N SER A 28 43.58 5.13 -5.49
CA SER A 28 44.38 6.19 -4.82
C SER A 28 44.68 7.51 -5.53
N ALA A 29 44.20 8.61 -4.96
CA ALA A 29 44.99 9.61 -4.22
C ALA A 29 44.13 10.82 -3.86
N THR A 30 44.08 11.10 -2.58
CA THR A 30 44.17 12.32 -1.78
C THR A 30 44.05 13.67 -2.50
N THR A 31 43.13 14.55 -2.09
CA THR A 31 43.37 15.81 -1.38
C THR A 31 42.05 16.54 -1.09
N ASP A 32 41.86 16.79 0.18
CA ASP A 32 41.56 18.02 0.93
C ASP A 32 40.23 18.78 0.76
N ALA A 33 39.51 18.75 1.90
CA ALA A 33 38.83 19.84 2.60
C ALA A 33 37.66 20.56 1.94
N THR A 34 36.44 20.35 2.45
CA THR A 34 35.76 21.42 3.20
C THR A 34 34.57 20.78 3.97
N ALA A 35 34.51 21.07 5.26
CA ALA A 35 33.50 20.63 6.19
C ALA A 35 32.11 21.15 5.83
N SER A 36 31.13 20.23 5.76
CA SER A 36 29.74 20.52 6.00
C SER A 36 29.23 19.54 7.04
N THR A 37 28.87 20.07 8.16
CA THR A 37 28.29 19.41 9.32
C THR A 37 26.89 18.93 8.97
N ASP A 38 26.76 17.70 8.49
CA ASP A 38 25.49 16.97 8.51
C ASP A 38 25.42 16.21 9.82
N THR A 39 24.48 16.66 10.65
CA THR A 39 24.10 16.00 11.88
C THR A 39 23.51 14.63 11.53
N ALA A 40 24.33 13.62 11.56
CA ALA A 40 23.87 12.23 11.53
C ALA A 40 23.06 11.96 12.79
N SER A 41 21.76 11.92 12.65
CA SER A 41 20.88 11.32 13.65
C SER A 41 21.26 9.86 13.77
N ASN A 42 21.89 9.54 14.88
CA ASN A 42 22.27 8.18 15.25
C ASN A 42 21.01 7.47 15.76
N ASP A 43 20.17 6.99 14.84
CA ASP A 43 19.09 6.07 15.16
C ASP A 43 19.73 4.74 15.56
N THR A 44 19.87 4.56 16.86
CA THR A 44 20.16 3.26 17.46
C THR A 44 18.90 2.40 17.30
N ALA A 45 18.72 1.84 16.10
CA ALA A 45 17.75 0.78 15.89
C ALA A 45 18.17 -0.40 16.77
N ALA A 46 17.41 -0.67 17.81
CA ALA A 46 17.51 -1.90 18.57
C ALA A 46 17.36 -3.06 17.57
N ALA A 47 18.40 -3.86 17.41
CA ALA A 47 18.38 -5.03 16.53
C ALA A 47 17.28 -5.98 17.02
N SER A 48 16.14 -6.00 16.32
CA SER A 48 15.07 -6.94 16.58
C SER A 48 15.49 -8.30 16.00
N ASN A 49 15.57 -9.31 16.83
CA ASN A 49 15.82 -10.71 16.43
C ASN A 49 14.59 -11.38 15.79
N GLY A 50 13.59 -10.63 15.36
CA GLY A 50 12.37 -11.12 14.71
C GLY A 50 12.24 -10.51 13.33
N GLY A 51 11.86 -11.30 12.31
CA GLY A 51 11.64 -10.81 10.95
C GLY A 51 10.67 -9.61 10.89
N GLU A 52 10.53 -8.98 9.74
CA GLU A 52 9.61 -7.87 9.51
C GLU A 52 8.17 -8.37 9.27
N ILE A 53 7.18 -7.55 9.64
CA ILE A 53 5.79 -7.69 9.20
C ILE A 53 5.63 -6.71 8.04
N VAL A 54 5.43 -7.22 6.84
CA VAL A 54 5.29 -6.38 5.64
C VAL A 54 3.82 -6.16 5.36
N ILE A 55 3.40 -4.89 5.23
CA ILE A 55 2.03 -4.52 4.85
C ILE A 55 2.04 -3.57 3.66
N ALA A 56 0.99 -3.61 2.84
CA ALA A 56 0.74 -2.60 1.83
C ALA A 56 -0.10 -1.46 2.41
N LEU A 57 0.27 -0.22 2.09
CA LEU A 57 -0.57 0.96 2.25
C LEU A 57 -0.94 1.45 0.86
N ILE A 58 -2.22 1.28 0.47
CA ILE A 58 -2.74 1.66 -0.84
C ILE A 58 -3.69 2.84 -0.63
N SER A 59 -3.38 4.00 -1.22
CA SER A 59 -4.14 5.23 -1.00
C SER A 59 -3.95 6.18 -2.17
N ASN A 60 -4.95 6.98 -2.50
CA ASN A 60 -4.90 7.99 -3.55
C ASN A 60 -4.09 9.21 -3.09
N THR A 61 -2.77 9.15 -3.21
CA THR A 61 -1.85 10.22 -2.81
C THR A 61 -1.64 11.28 -3.90
N THR A 62 -2.03 10.96 -5.13
CA THR A 62 -2.08 11.90 -6.26
C THR A 62 -3.47 11.93 -6.92
N GLY A 63 -3.67 12.81 -7.91
CA GLY A 63 -4.95 12.97 -8.60
C GLY A 63 -5.94 13.90 -7.88
N ASP A 64 -7.19 13.93 -8.38
CA ASP A 64 -8.22 14.90 -7.98
C ASP A 64 -8.68 14.75 -6.51
N TYR A 65 -8.49 13.59 -5.93
CA TYR A 65 -8.93 13.26 -4.56
C TYR A 65 -7.78 13.08 -3.58
N ALA A 66 -6.55 13.51 -3.93
CA ALA A 66 -5.35 13.35 -3.11
C ALA A 66 -5.50 13.94 -1.69
N GLN A 67 -6.32 15.00 -1.54
CA GLN A 67 -6.61 15.61 -0.25
C GLN A 67 -7.29 14.66 0.76
N TYR A 68 -7.86 13.55 0.31
CA TYR A 68 -8.41 12.50 1.19
C TYR A 68 -7.37 11.41 1.48
N GLY A 69 -6.60 11.00 0.48
CA GLY A 69 -5.64 9.91 0.61
C GLY A 69 -4.38 10.29 1.39
N GLN A 70 -3.86 11.49 1.18
CA GLN A 70 -2.65 11.95 1.87
C GLN A 70 -2.81 11.95 3.40
N PRO A 71 -3.87 12.54 4.01
CA PRO A 71 -4.04 12.49 5.46
C PRO A 71 -4.24 11.07 6.01
N VAL A 72 -4.91 10.18 5.26
CA VAL A 72 -5.06 8.77 5.64
C VAL A 72 -3.70 8.08 5.70
N ARG A 73 -2.88 8.27 4.67
CA ARG A 73 -1.51 7.76 4.63
C ARG A 73 -0.68 8.32 5.80
N ASP A 74 -0.69 9.64 5.98
CA ASP A 74 0.12 10.31 7.00
C ASP A 74 -0.26 9.86 8.41
N GLY A 75 -1.57 9.70 8.68
CA GLY A 75 -2.07 9.19 9.95
C GLY A 75 -1.64 7.75 10.22
N ALA A 76 -1.70 6.87 9.21
CA ALA A 76 -1.24 5.49 9.31
C ALA A 76 0.27 5.43 9.57
N MET A 77 1.06 6.19 8.81
CA MET A 77 2.51 6.24 8.95
C MET A 77 2.94 6.80 10.30
N LEU A 78 2.25 7.83 10.81
CA LEU A 78 2.51 8.35 12.15
C LEU A 78 2.38 7.27 13.22
N TYR A 79 1.28 6.51 13.19
CA TYR A 79 1.05 5.43 14.16
C TYR A 79 2.07 4.30 14.00
N ILE A 80 2.35 3.87 12.77
CA ILE A 80 3.31 2.79 12.51
C ILE A 80 4.73 3.17 12.94
N ASN A 81 5.13 4.41 12.71
CA ASN A 81 6.44 4.91 13.17
C ASN A 81 6.52 4.90 14.71
N GLN A 82 5.46 5.33 15.41
CA GLN A 82 5.39 5.23 16.87
C GLN A 82 5.40 3.78 17.36
N LEU A 83 4.68 2.90 16.70
CA LEU A 83 4.65 1.47 17.01
C LEU A 83 6.04 0.84 16.86
N ASN A 84 6.73 1.14 15.76
CA ASN A 84 8.08 0.67 15.50
C ASN A 84 9.10 1.23 16.50
N ALA A 85 9.01 2.51 16.86
CA ALA A 85 9.84 3.12 17.89
C ALA A 85 9.67 2.45 19.27
N ASN A 86 8.49 1.89 19.55
CA ASN A 86 8.18 1.14 20.75
C ASN A 86 8.46 -0.39 20.63
N GLY A 87 9.21 -0.83 19.62
CA GLY A 87 9.62 -2.22 19.45
C GLY A 87 8.75 -3.04 18.50
N GLY A 88 7.77 -2.42 17.80
CA GLY A 88 6.94 -3.08 16.81
C GLY A 88 5.88 -4.02 17.41
N ILE A 89 5.49 -5.03 16.63
CA ILE A 89 4.50 -6.03 17.04
C ILE A 89 5.23 -7.31 17.45
N ASN A 90 5.17 -7.68 18.71
CA ASN A 90 5.85 -8.85 19.25
C ASN A 90 7.37 -8.85 18.92
N GLY A 91 8.02 -7.70 18.97
CA GLY A 91 9.43 -7.52 18.64
C GLY A 91 9.75 -7.48 17.15
N LYS A 92 8.76 -7.49 16.26
CA LYS A 92 8.94 -7.38 14.82
C LYS A 92 8.61 -5.97 14.35
N GLN A 93 9.45 -5.39 13.51
CA GLN A 93 9.17 -4.10 12.89
C GLN A 93 8.11 -4.25 11.81
N VAL A 94 7.24 -3.26 11.68
CA VAL A 94 6.26 -3.16 10.59
C VAL A 94 6.90 -2.38 9.45
N LYS A 95 7.09 -3.05 8.33
CA LYS A 95 7.54 -2.44 7.07
C LYS A 95 6.34 -2.11 6.21
N VAL A 96 6.24 -0.87 5.78
CA VAL A 96 5.14 -0.40 4.92
C VAL A 96 5.64 -0.27 3.48
N LEU A 97 4.91 -0.86 2.56
CA LEU A 97 5.05 -0.63 1.13
C LEU A 97 3.93 0.30 0.69
N GLU A 98 4.29 1.52 0.29
CA GLU A 98 3.33 2.56 -0.08
C GLU A 98 3.05 2.50 -1.58
N TYR A 99 1.77 2.56 -1.96
CA TYR A 99 1.29 2.56 -3.34
C TYR A 99 0.22 3.64 -3.52
N ASP A 100 0.27 4.31 -4.66
CA ASP A 100 -0.71 5.31 -5.07
C ASP A 100 -1.72 4.68 -6.04
N ASP A 101 -2.99 4.60 -5.66
CA ASP A 101 -4.08 4.13 -6.50
C ASP A 101 -4.70 5.24 -7.35
N LYS A 102 -4.28 6.49 -7.21
CA LYS A 102 -4.76 7.68 -7.94
C LYS A 102 -6.28 7.89 -7.88
N GLY A 103 -6.99 7.14 -7.03
CA GLY A 103 -8.45 7.09 -6.97
C GLY A 103 -9.09 6.19 -8.04
N ASP A 104 -8.32 5.30 -8.66
CA ASP A 104 -8.75 4.37 -9.70
C ASP A 104 -8.75 2.92 -9.21
N GLY A 105 -9.85 2.18 -9.45
CA GLY A 105 -9.99 0.79 -8.98
C GLY A 105 -9.03 -0.18 -9.66
N VAL A 106 -8.67 0.04 -10.92
CA VAL A 106 -7.71 -0.80 -11.64
C VAL A 106 -6.30 -0.59 -11.10
N GLU A 107 -5.94 0.68 -10.83
CA GLU A 107 -4.66 1.00 -10.22
C GLU A 107 -4.56 0.43 -8.78
N ALA A 108 -5.66 0.44 -8.01
CA ALA A 108 -5.68 -0.18 -6.69
C ALA A 108 -5.41 -1.69 -6.73
N VAL A 109 -6.02 -2.41 -7.69
CA VAL A 109 -5.78 -3.86 -7.88
C VAL A 109 -4.36 -4.12 -8.41
N ASN A 110 -3.86 -3.31 -9.33
CA ASN A 110 -2.48 -3.41 -9.82
C ASN A 110 -1.46 -3.20 -8.68
N ALA A 111 -1.70 -2.20 -7.83
CA ALA A 111 -0.89 -1.94 -6.64
C ALA A 111 -0.91 -3.12 -5.66
N TYR A 112 -2.07 -3.73 -5.46
CA TYR A 112 -2.24 -4.92 -4.62
C TYR A 112 -1.44 -6.11 -5.16
N ASN A 113 -1.57 -6.42 -6.45
CA ASN A 113 -0.83 -7.51 -7.08
C ASN A 113 0.68 -7.32 -6.92
N LEU A 114 1.18 -6.10 -7.18
CA LEU A 114 2.59 -5.77 -6.99
C LEU A 114 3.01 -5.90 -5.51
N ALA A 115 2.13 -5.55 -4.57
CA ALA A 115 2.38 -5.72 -3.15
C ALA A 115 2.47 -7.20 -2.74
N CYS A 116 1.59 -8.05 -3.30
CA CYS A 116 1.62 -9.51 -3.08
C CYS A 116 2.96 -10.12 -3.54
N ASP A 117 3.49 -9.70 -4.70
CA ASP A 117 4.80 -10.13 -5.18
C ASP A 117 5.95 -9.74 -4.22
N ASN A 118 5.74 -8.72 -3.39
CA ASN A 118 6.67 -8.29 -2.34
C ASN A 118 6.39 -8.92 -0.97
N GLY A 119 5.49 -9.91 -0.88
CA GLY A 119 5.27 -10.73 0.30
C GLY A 119 4.55 -10.04 1.45
N ILE A 120 3.55 -9.20 1.16
CA ILE A 120 2.72 -8.56 2.18
C ILE A 120 1.88 -9.58 2.96
N THR A 121 1.50 -9.21 4.17
CA THR A 121 0.65 -10.02 5.06
C THR A 121 -0.70 -9.36 5.37
N ALA A 122 -0.86 -8.09 5.04
CA ALA A 122 -2.11 -7.33 5.18
C ALA A 122 -2.10 -6.09 4.30
N VAL A 123 -3.28 -5.54 4.06
CA VAL A 123 -3.50 -4.30 3.31
C VAL A 123 -4.17 -3.26 4.19
N PHE A 124 -3.60 -2.07 4.26
CA PHE A 124 -4.25 -0.86 4.74
C PHE A 124 -4.65 -0.01 3.54
N GLY A 125 -5.96 0.10 3.29
CA GLY A 125 -6.49 0.81 2.11
C GLY A 125 -7.76 0.14 1.54
N ALA A 126 -8.30 0.66 0.46
CA ALA A 126 -7.99 1.97 -0.10
C ALA A 126 -8.73 3.08 0.67
N THR A 127 -8.64 4.34 0.21
CA THR A 127 -9.30 5.48 0.89
C THR A 127 -10.71 5.71 0.38
N LEU A 128 -10.90 5.76 -0.94
CA LEU A 128 -12.20 6.02 -1.57
C LEU A 128 -13.01 4.73 -1.67
N THR A 129 -14.33 4.84 -1.57
CA THR A 129 -15.23 3.67 -1.63
C THR A 129 -15.06 2.84 -2.90
N GLY A 130 -15.00 3.47 -4.08
CA GLY A 130 -14.89 2.75 -5.35
C GLY A 130 -13.60 1.94 -5.45
N THR A 131 -12.47 2.54 -5.09
CA THR A 131 -11.16 1.84 -5.09
C THR A 131 -11.11 0.77 -4.01
N THR A 132 -11.75 1.02 -2.86
CA THR A 132 -11.81 0.03 -1.76
C THR A 132 -12.62 -1.19 -2.13
N ILE A 133 -13.75 -1.05 -2.85
CA ILE A 133 -14.56 -2.19 -3.31
C ILE A 133 -13.77 -3.04 -4.31
N ALA A 134 -13.15 -2.41 -5.32
CA ALA A 134 -12.33 -3.13 -6.29
C ALA A 134 -11.17 -3.90 -5.60
N LEU A 135 -10.53 -3.26 -4.62
CA LEU A 135 -9.49 -3.88 -3.82
C LEU A 135 -10.05 -5.01 -2.93
N ALA A 136 -11.24 -4.82 -2.34
CA ALA A 136 -11.89 -5.79 -1.46
C ALA A 136 -12.28 -7.07 -2.22
N ASP A 137 -12.66 -6.97 -3.49
CA ASP A 137 -12.92 -8.15 -4.33
C ASP A 137 -11.64 -8.97 -4.51
N ALA A 138 -10.52 -8.34 -4.85
CA ALA A 138 -9.23 -9.02 -5.01
C ALA A 138 -8.72 -9.62 -3.69
N THR A 139 -8.75 -8.86 -2.60
CA THR A 139 -8.30 -9.36 -1.29
C THR A 139 -9.18 -10.47 -0.73
N TYR A 140 -10.47 -10.49 -1.08
CA TYR A 140 -11.40 -11.55 -0.69
C TYR A 140 -11.05 -12.87 -1.35
N GLU A 141 -10.74 -12.88 -2.64
CA GLU A 141 -10.30 -14.07 -3.37
C GLU A 141 -9.05 -14.72 -2.75
N ASP A 142 -8.11 -13.89 -2.28
CA ASP A 142 -6.86 -14.34 -1.67
C ASP A 142 -6.96 -14.54 -0.15
N ASN A 143 -8.11 -14.26 0.46
CA ASN A 143 -8.29 -14.19 1.92
C ASN A 143 -7.23 -13.29 2.61
N MET A 144 -6.81 -12.22 1.93
CA MET A 144 -5.85 -11.26 2.44
C MET A 144 -6.53 -10.26 3.40
N PRO A 145 -6.06 -10.11 4.64
CA PRO A 145 -6.63 -9.12 5.56
C PRO A 145 -6.52 -7.70 5.00
N GLN A 146 -7.66 -6.99 4.96
CA GLN A 146 -7.74 -5.60 4.51
C GLN A 146 -8.47 -4.75 5.55
N VAL A 147 -7.97 -3.54 5.80
CA VAL A 147 -8.68 -2.53 6.58
C VAL A 147 -8.69 -1.20 5.84
N THR A 148 -9.86 -0.56 5.74
CA THR A 148 -9.99 0.80 5.20
C THR A 148 -10.31 1.81 6.28
N ALA A 149 -9.75 3.02 6.17
CA ALA A 149 -10.00 4.10 7.13
C ALA A 149 -11.33 4.84 6.87
N SER A 150 -11.77 4.96 5.62
CA SER A 150 -12.77 5.97 5.21
C SER A 150 -13.81 5.52 4.19
N ALA A 151 -13.76 4.30 3.71
CA ALA A 151 -14.73 3.80 2.72
C ALA A 151 -16.07 3.44 3.39
N THR A 152 -17.10 4.26 3.21
CA THR A 152 -18.36 4.27 3.98
C THR A 152 -19.48 3.41 3.40
N ALA A 153 -19.46 3.06 2.09
CA ALA A 153 -20.53 2.30 1.48
C ALA A 153 -20.63 0.86 2.04
N THR A 154 -21.83 0.34 2.13
CA THR A 154 -22.11 -1.03 2.61
C THR A 154 -21.35 -2.09 1.81
N GLY A 155 -21.26 -1.94 0.47
CA GLY A 155 -20.59 -2.87 -0.43
C GLY A 155 -19.08 -3.07 -0.20
N VAL A 156 -18.46 -2.32 0.70
CA VAL A 156 -17.06 -2.55 1.09
C VAL A 156 -16.91 -3.88 1.85
N THR A 157 -17.84 -4.20 2.75
CA THR A 157 -17.79 -5.41 3.58
C THR A 157 -18.85 -6.44 3.25
N VAL A 158 -19.88 -6.06 2.47
CA VAL A 158 -20.98 -6.94 2.01
C VAL A 158 -20.82 -7.17 0.52
N ILE A 159 -20.96 -8.40 0.06
CA ILE A 159 -20.70 -8.77 -1.35
C ILE A 159 -21.76 -8.14 -2.27
N ASP A 160 -23.05 -8.31 -1.95
CA ASP A 160 -24.14 -7.66 -2.66
C ASP A 160 -25.03 -6.87 -1.68
N PRO A 161 -24.88 -5.55 -1.59
CA PRO A 161 -25.69 -4.73 -0.68
C PRO A 161 -27.19 -4.69 -1.01
N ALA A 162 -27.59 -5.12 -2.19
CA ALA A 162 -29.00 -5.18 -2.58
C ALA A 162 -29.70 -6.45 -2.09
N ASP A 163 -28.93 -7.50 -1.76
CA ASP A 163 -29.41 -8.73 -1.18
C ASP A 163 -29.24 -8.72 0.35
N PRO A 164 -30.35 -8.71 1.13
CA PRO A 164 -30.28 -8.73 2.59
C PRO A 164 -29.66 -10.01 3.19
N GLU A 165 -29.63 -11.10 2.41
CA GLU A 165 -29.02 -12.37 2.81
C GLU A 165 -27.56 -12.51 2.29
N SER A 166 -27.03 -11.46 1.68
CA SER A 166 -25.70 -11.50 1.11
C SER A 166 -24.62 -11.73 2.16
N GLU A 167 -23.62 -12.51 1.78
CA GLU A 167 -22.44 -12.78 2.62
C GLU A 167 -21.62 -11.54 2.85
N ILE A 168 -20.95 -11.51 4.00
CA ILE A 168 -19.93 -10.50 4.32
C ILE A 168 -18.55 -11.01 3.88
N ARG A 169 -17.65 -10.09 3.57
CA ARG A 169 -16.23 -10.40 3.36
C ARG A 169 -15.53 -10.50 4.72
N PRO A 170 -15.18 -11.70 5.21
CA PRO A 170 -14.65 -11.88 6.57
C PRO A 170 -13.24 -11.32 6.76
N ASN A 171 -12.54 -11.07 5.67
CA ASN A 171 -11.17 -10.52 5.64
C ASN A 171 -11.12 -9.00 5.50
N VAL A 172 -12.28 -8.31 5.27
CA VAL A 172 -12.34 -6.87 5.01
C VAL A 172 -12.98 -6.13 6.18
N PHE A 173 -12.26 -5.18 6.74
CA PHE A 173 -12.64 -4.38 7.90
C PHE A 173 -12.66 -2.88 7.55
N ARG A 174 -13.44 -2.11 8.32
CA ARG A 174 -13.44 -0.66 8.23
C ARG A 174 -13.33 -0.01 9.60
N ALA A 175 -12.68 1.16 9.66
CA ALA A 175 -12.57 1.98 10.87
C ALA A 175 -13.58 3.13 10.92
N CYS A 176 -14.31 3.40 9.81
CA CYS A 176 -15.33 4.45 9.72
C CYS A 176 -16.75 3.92 9.91
N PHE A 177 -17.72 4.85 10.03
CA PHE A 177 -19.15 4.55 9.97
C PHE A 177 -19.58 4.11 8.55
N ILE A 178 -20.83 3.64 8.44
CA ILE A 178 -21.48 3.35 7.16
C ILE A 178 -22.52 4.43 6.82
N ASP A 179 -22.74 4.67 5.52
CA ASP A 179 -23.69 5.69 5.05
C ASP A 179 -25.11 5.50 5.58
N PRO A 180 -25.72 4.28 5.60
CA PRO A 180 -27.04 4.06 6.18
C PRO A 180 -27.13 4.47 7.65
N TYR A 181 -26.12 4.18 8.47
CA TYR A 181 -26.08 4.57 9.88
C TYR A 181 -26.03 6.09 10.05
N GLN A 182 -25.21 6.76 9.22
CA GLN A 182 -25.13 8.22 9.23
C GLN A 182 -26.50 8.86 8.88
N GLY A 183 -27.16 8.34 7.83
CA GLY A 183 -28.49 8.80 7.42
C GLY A 183 -29.52 8.63 8.51
N GLU A 184 -29.58 7.47 9.15
CA GLU A 184 -30.45 7.19 10.30
C GLU A 184 -30.21 8.15 11.45
N LYS A 185 -28.95 8.35 11.85
CA LYS A 185 -28.61 9.26 12.96
C LYS A 185 -28.97 10.70 12.66
N MET A 186 -28.77 11.16 11.42
CA MET A 186 -29.15 12.51 10.99
C MET A 186 -30.67 12.68 10.99
N ALA A 187 -31.42 11.71 10.50
CA ALA A 187 -32.89 11.74 10.54
C ALA A 187 -33.42 11.78 11.97
N ASN A 188 -32.92 10.92 12.84
CA ASN A 188 -33.31 10.90 14.26
C ASN A 188 -32.98 12.22 14.94
N TYR A 189 -31.82 12.81 14.70
CA TYR A 189 -31.44 14.11 15.24
C TYR A 189 -32.38 15.22 14.76
N ALA A 190 -32.71 15.23 13.47
CA ALA A 190 -33.64 16.22 12.90
C ALA A 190 -35.01 16.14 13.55
N VAL A 191 -35.56 14.95 13.74
CA VAL A 191 -36.88 14.77 14.39
C VAL A 191 -36.82 15.10 15.89
N GLU A 192 -35.88 14.54 16.64
CA GLU A 192 -35.84 14.61 18.10
C GLU A 192 -35.36 15.99 18.60
N LYS A 193 -34.40 16.60 17.91
CA LYS A 193 -33.74 17.83 18.39
C LYS A 193 -34.19 19.08 17.64
N LEU A 194 -34.54 18.97 16.38
CA LEU A 194 -34.93 20.09 15.53
C LEU A 194 -36.45 20.14 15.26
N SER A 195 -37.21 19.16 15.77
CA SER A 195 -38.67 19.03 15.57
C SER A 195 -39.06 19.04 14.07
N ALA A 196 -38.19 18.52 13.21
CA ALA A 196 -38.48 18.39 11.78
C ALA A 196 -39.67 17.44 11.57
N LYS A 197 -40.51 17.76 10.53
CA LYS A 197 -41.69 16.99 10.18
C LYS A 197 -41.51 16.34 8.82
#